data_6f8ae415e23736b4ff5f027f1636dbea
#
_entry.id   6f8ae415e23736b4ff5f027f1636dbea
#
_cell.length_a   1.000
_cell.length_b   1.000
_cell.length_c   1.000
_cell.angle_alpha   90.00
_cell.angle_beta   90.00
_cell.angle_gamma   90.00
#
_symmetry.space_group_name_H-M   'P 1'
#
loop_
_entity.id
_entity.type
_entity.pdbx_description
1 polymer ?
#
loop_
_entity_poly.entity_id
_entity_poly.type
_entity_poly.pdbx_seq_one_letter_code
_entity_poly.pdbx_strand_id
1 'polypeptide(L)'
;MRSVLLAGAGAALPGGRVRAAPGGKLIVPTDTPDRHHLKVMAFNPIPPPDPRTWELTIGGLVAEPRRLKVSDLDAVPRITQSSRLKCVQCWSGRVLWEGFRCGELLKLARPKFEAKWVRIDCADRYFDCVSMEDLLHPRSLFAVGMNGEPLTPEHGAPLRLVMPHKYGYRSSKLITTLTLGNTYCQGIVADAWPSYYSPTGQIEAGLDHPFDFPGEARKITGGEITEY
;
A
#
# COMPACT_ATOMS: atom_id res chain seq x y z
N MET A 1 -1.67 -18.39 18.36
CA MET A 1 -1.48 -17.25 17.42
C MET A 1 -1.97 -17.51 15.99
N ARG A 2 -2.40 -18.72 15.65
CA ARG A 2 -2.92 -19.05 14.30
C ARG A 2 -4.35 -18.53 14.01
N SER A 3 -5.12 -18.26 15.04
CA SER A 3 -6.56 -17.95 14.91
C SER A 3 -6.88 -16.52 14.43
N VAL A 4 -5.97 -15.58 14.61
CA VAL A 4 -6.22 -14.17 14.28
C VAL A 4 -6.11 -13.92 12.77
N LEU A 5 -5.24 -14.68 12.11
CA LEU A 5 -5.02 -14.51 10.67
C LEU A 5 -6.19 -15.04 9.82
N LEU A 6 -6.84 -16.09 10.29
CA LEU A 6 -7.97 -16.69 9.58
C LEU A 6 -9.25 -15.85 9.65
N ALA A 7 -9.45 -15.10 10.73
CA ALA A 7 -10.64 -14.29 10.88
C ALA A 7 -10.70 -13.10 9.91
N GLY A 8 -9.54 -12.53 9.58
CA GLY A 8 -9.48 -11.42 8.62
C GLY A 8 -9.69 -11.85 7.17
N ALA A 9 -9.29 -13.05 6.84
CA ALA A 9 -9.45 -13.58 5.49
C ALA A 9 -10.90 -14.02 5.21
N GLY A 10 -11.58 -14.58 6.22
CA GLY A 10 -12.93 -15.11 6.07
C GLY A 10 -14.02 -14.04 5.93
N ALA A 11 -13.78 -12.84 6.39
CA ALA A 11 -14.74 -11.74 6.25
C ALA A 11 -14.72 -11.11 4.85
N ALA A 12 -13.78 -11.50 4.02
CA ALA A 12 -13.54 -10.73 2.82
C ALA A 12 -14.51 -10.98 1.69
N LEU A 13 -15.17 -12.11 1.55
CA LEU A 13 -16.01 -12.28 0.35
C LEU A 13 -17.08 -13.37 0.52
N PRO A 14 -18.36 -13.01 0.61
CA PRO A 14 -19.42 -13.96 0.29
C PRO A 14 -19.40 -14.23 -1.22
N GLY A 15 -18.86 -15.38 -1.59
CA GLY A 15 -19.31 -16.15 -2.75
C GLY A 15 -19.14 -15.64 -4.17
N GLY A 16 -18.51 -14.53 -4.40
CA GLY A 16 -18.32 -14.03 -5.76
C GLY A 16 -17.08 -14.62 -6.44
N ARG A 17 -17.16 -15.80 -7.02
CA ARG A 17 -16.12 -16.24 -7.96
C ARG A 17 -16.08 -15.27 -9.12
N VAL A 18 -14.97 -14.55 -9.27
CA VAL A 18 -14.74 -13.73 -10.46
C VAL A 18 -14.64 -14.68 -11.66
N ARG A 19 -15.69 -14.76 -12.45
CA ARG A 19 -15.67 -15.50 -13.72
C ARG A 19 -15.24 -14.54 -14.81
N ALA A 20 -14.22 -14.91 -15.55
CA ALA A 20 -13.97 -14.27 -16.83
C ALA A 20 -15.21 -14.49 -17.73
N ALA A 21 -15.79 -13.40 -18.25
CA ALA A 21 -16.86 -13.50 -19.23
C ALA A 21 -16.32 -14.13 -20.52
N PRO A 22 -17.13 -14.87 -21.27
CA PRO A 22 -16.76 -15.28 -22.62
C PRO A 22 -16.39 -14.06 -23.44
N GLY A 23 -15.13 -13.95 -23.85
CA GLY A 23 -14.59 -12.76 -24.50
C GLY A 23 -13.50 -12.03 -23.68
N GLY A 24 -13.10 -12.57 -22.53
CA GLY A 24 -11.89 -12.15 -21.81
C GLY A 24 -12.00 -10.87 -21.01
N LYS A 25 -13.18 -10.29 -20.82
CA LYS A 25 -13.35 -9.13 -19.94
C LYS A 25 -13.55 -9.56 -18.51
N LEU A 26 -12.63 -9.19 -17.64
CA LEU A 26 -12.73 -9.44 -16.20
C LEU A 26 -13.87 -8.63 -15.62
N ILE A 27 -14.85 -9.29 -14.99
CA ILE A 27 -15.86 -8.60 -14.21
C ILE A 27 -15.32 -8.51 -12.77
N VAL A 28 -14.95 -7.30 -12.38
CA VAL A 28 -14.58 -7.00 -11.01
C VAL A 28 -15.86 -6.95 -10.17
N PRO A 29 -15.94 -7.68 -9.04
CA PRO A 29 -17.10 -7.55 -8.16
C PRO A 29 -17.25 -6.08 -7.72
N THR A 30 -18.40 -5.50 -7.99
CA THR A 30 -18.76 -4.15 -7.55
C THR A 30 -19.30 -4.20 -6.12
N ASP A 31 -18.50 -4.68 -5.17
CA ASP A 31 -18.84 -4.42 -3.78
C ASP A 31 -18.70 -2.93 -3.57
N THR A 32 -19.68 -2.33 -2.96
CA THR A 32 -19.88 -0.91 -2.74
C THR A 32 -18.57 -0.10 -2.85
N PRO A 33 -18.30 0.56 -3.97
CA PRO A 33 -17.15 1.44 -4.04
C PRO A 33 -17.39 2.54 -3.00
N ASP A 34 -16.34 2.94 -2.33
CA ASP A 34 -16.43 4.15 -1.53
C ASP A 34 -16.68 5.36 -2.45
N ARG A 35 -16.87 6.53 -1.85
CA ARG A 35 -17.08 7.79 -2.60
C ARG A 35 -15.94 8.10 -3.61
N HIS A 36 -14.80 7.46 -3.49
CA HIS A 36 -13.64 7.64 -4.36
C HIS A 36 -13.45 6.50 -5.36
N HIS A 37 -14.41 5.56 -5.44
CA HIS A 37 -14.34 4.38 -6.30
C HIS A 37 -13.16 3.43 -5.99
N LEU A 38 -12.58 3.53 -4.80
CA LEU A 38 -11.64 2.56 -4.26
C LEU A 38 -12.35 1.62 -3.31
N LYS A 39 -12.03 0.31 -3.38
CA LYS A 39 -12.42 -0.61 -2.33
C LYS A 39 -11.61 -0.36 -1.08
N VAL A 40 -12.29 -0.36 0.06
CA VAL A 40 -11.63 -0.37 1.36
C VAL A 40 -11.14 -1.79 1.64
N MET A 41 -9.83 -1.97 1.59
CA MET A 41 -9.16 -3.21 1.96
C MET A 41 -8.47 -3.02 3.30
N ALA A 42 -8.86 -3.81 4.30
CA ALA A 42 -8.21 -3.81 5.61
C ALA A 42 -7.77 -5.23 5.95
N PHE A 43 -6.54 -5.39 6.40
CA PHE A 43 -6.01 -6.67 6.87
C PHE A 43 -6.45 -6.96 8.31
N ASN A 44 -6.49 -5.94 9.12
CA ASN A 44 -6.98 -5.94 10.50
C ASN A 44 -8.01 -4.83 10.69
N PRO A 45 -8.78 -4.84 11.79
CA PRO A 45 -9.64 -3.72 12.13
C PRO A 45 -8.86 -2.41 12.16
N ILE A 46 -9.44 -1.37 11.55
CA ILE A 46 -8.84 -0.05 11.45
C ILE A 46 -9.05 0.68 12.78
N PRO A 47 -7.98 1.01 13.53
CA PRO A 47 -8.13 1.81 14.75
C PRO A 47 -8.49 3.25 14.36
N PRO A 48 -9.31 3.95 15.14
CA PRO A 48 -9.57 5.36 14.90
C PRO A 48 -8.26 6.16 15.05
N PRO A 49 -7.80 6.88 14.03
CA PRO A 49 -6.61 7.69 14.16
C PRO A 49 -6.91 8.92 15.02
N ASP A 50 -6.03 9.24 15.96
CA ASP A 50 -6.04 10.54 16.64
C ASP A 50 -4.86 11.37 16.12
N PRO A 51 -5.12 12.37 15.26
CA PRO A 51 -4.06 13.21 14.72
C PRO A 51 -3.25 13.97 15.77
N ARG A 52 -3.79 14.16 16.97
CA ARG A 52 -3.11 14.87 18.07
C ARG A 52 -2.03 14.02 18.73
N THR A 53 -2.19 12.70 18.70
CA THR A 53 -1.28 11.75 19.34
C THR A 53 -0.46 10.94 18.34
N TRP A 54 -0.83 11.02 17.05
CA TRP A 54 -0.09 10.29 16.02
C TRP A 54 1.31 10.84 15.84
N GLU A 55 2.27 9.94 15.78
CA GLU A 55 3.67 10.22 15.48
C GLU A 55 4.19 9.21 14.44
N LEU A 56 5.02 9.70 13.52
CA LEU A 56 5.84 8.89 12.64
C LEU A 56 7.24 8.76 13.22
N THR A 57 7.65 7.55 13.54
CA THR A 57 9.05 7.26 13.91
C THR A 57 9.84 6.83 12.66
N ILE A 58 11.00 7.43 12.43
CA ILE A 58 11.96 7.03 11.40
C ILE A 58 13.27 6.66 12.08
N GLY A 59 13.70 5.40 11.93
CA GLY A 59 14.87 4.88 12.65
C GLY A 59 15.62 3.80 11.85
N GLY A 60 16.47 3.05 12.56
CA GLY A 60 17.34 2.04 11.96
C GLY A 60 18.61 2.65 11.35
N LEU A 61 18.98 2.27 10.12
CA LEU A 61 20.17 2.77 9.43
C LEU A 61 19.98 4.20 8.91
N VAL A 62 19.86 5.14 9.84
CA VAL A 62 19.79 6.58 9.60
C VAL A 62 20.86 7.30 10.43
N ALA A 63 21.27 8.49 10.01
CA ALA A 63 22.18 9.32 10.78
C ALA A 63 21.44 10.11 11.86
N GLU A 64 20.20 10.49 11.59
CA GLU A 64 19.37 11.33 12.44
C GLU A 64 17.98 10.69 12.63
N PRO A 65 17.76 9.83 13.64
CA PRO A 65 16.43 9.31 13.94
C PRO A 65 15.43 10.44 14.17
N ARG A 66 14.20 10.29 13.70
CA ARG A 66 13.14 11.30 13.77
C ARG A 66 11.88 10.75 14.43
N ARG A 67 11.19 11.64 15.12
CA ARG A 67 9.78 11.50 15.49
C ARG A 67 9.07 12.73 14.97
N LEU A 68 8.09 12.52 14.11
CA LEU A 68 7.39 13.57 13.39
C LEU A 68 5.90 13.50 13.74
N LYS A 69 5.34 14.63 14.12
CA LYS A 69 3.89 14.82 14.28
C LYS A 69 3.26 15.16 12.94
N VAL A 70 1.94 15.16 12.87
CA VAL A 70 1.21 15.56 11.65
C VAL A 70 1.65 16.96 11.20
N SER A 71 1.81 17.90 12.13
CA SER A 71 2.25 19.27 11.83
C SER A 71 3.65 19.37 11.22
N ASP A 72 4.53 18.42 11.54
CA ASP A 72 5.91 18.44 10.99
C ASP A 72 5.91 18.03 9.50
N LEU A 73 4.89 17.31 9.08
CA LEU A 73 4.71 16.92 7.67
C LEU A 73 4.36 18.11 6.77
N ASP A 74 3.88 19.23 7.32
CA ASP A 74 3.54 20.42 6.56
C ASP A 74 4.79 21.13 6.02
N ALA A 75 5.95 20.88 6.63
CA ALA A 75 7.23 21.40 6.15
C ALA A 75 7.82 20.61 4.97
N VAL A 76 7.27 19.41 4.65
CA VAL A 76 7.75 18.60 3.53
C VAL A 76 7.09 19.08 2.23
N PRO A 77 7.87 19.28 1.15
CA PRO A 77 7.33 19.77 -0.12
C PRO A 77 6.19 18.91 -0.64
N ARG A 78 5.02 19.52 -0.82
CA ARG A 78 3.79 18.85 -1.29
C ARG A 78 3.79 18.67 -2.80
N ILE A 79 3.23 17.56 -3.23
CA ILE A 79 2.93 17.25 -4.63
C ILE A 79 1.53 16.69 -4.76
N THR A 80 0.96 16.81 -5.94
CA THR A 80 -0.21 16.05 -6.38
C THR A 80 0.18 15.09 -7.50
N GLN A 81 -0.40 13.89 -7.49
CA GLN A 81 -0.13 12.87 -8.48
C GLN A 81 -1.38 12.05 -8.78
N SER A 82 -1.83 12.10 -10.03
CA SER A 82 -2.82 11.12 -10.49
C SER A 82 -2.14 9.79 -10.75
N SER A 83 -2.57 8.75 -10.05
CA SER A 83 -2.07 7.41 -10.30
C SER A 83 -3.08 6.34 -9.91
N ARG A 84 -2.91 5.18 -10.52
CA ARG A 84 -3.74 4.01 -10.28
C ARG A 84 -3.18 3.18 -9.14
N LEU A 85 -4.06 2.66 -8.30
CA LEU A 85 -3.75 1.63 -7.32
C LEU A 85 -4.37 0.32 -7.80
N LYS A 86 -3.58 -0.74 -7.95
CA LYS A 86 -4.04 -2.06 -8.36
C LYS A 86 -4.01 -3.05 -7.21
N CYS A 87 -5.12 -3.74 -6.99
CA CYS A 87 -5.21 -4.85 -6.06
C CYS A 87 -4.99 -6.19 -6.77
N VAL A 88 -4.42 -7.18 -6.06
CA VAL A 88 -4.33 -8.57 -6.54
C VAL A 88 -5.70 -9.22 -6.69
N GLN A 89 -6.74 -8.69 -6.07
CA GLN A 89 -8.13 -9.14 -6.20
C GLN A 89 -8.83 -8.60 -7.45
N CYS A 90 -8.10 -8.26 -8.49
CA CYS A 90 -8.62 -7.90 -9.81
C CYS A 90 -9.43 -6.60 -9.87
N TRP A 91 -9.17 -5.65 -9.01
CA TRP A 91 -9.71 -4.31 -9.14
C TRP A 91 -8.61 -3.27 -9.13
N SER A 92 -8.89 -2.12 -9.69
CA SER A 92 -8.02 -0.95 -9.63
C SER A 92 -8.85 0.32 -9.62
N GLY A 93 -8.28 1.38 -9.07
CA GLY A 93 -8.88 2.71 -9.08
C GLY A 93 -7.83 3.78 -9.32
N ARG A 94 -8.19 4.82 -10.05
CA ARG A 94 -7.34 6.00 -10.26
C ARG A 94 -7.77 7.09 -9.29
N VAL A 95 -6.79 7.66 -8.61
CA VAL A 95 -6.99 8.69 -7.58
C VAL A 95 -5.98 9.81 -7.80
N LEU A 96 -6.40 11.03 -7.52
CA LEU A 96 -5.50 12.16 -7.37
C LEU A 96 -4.99 12.18 -5.93
N TRP A 97 -3.76 11.71 -5.73
CA TRP A 97 -3.11 11.67 -4.43
C TRP A 97 -2.44 12.99 -4.11
N GLU A 98 -2.50 13.40 -2.87
CA GLU A 98 -1.79 14.55 -2.32
C GLU A 98 -0.83 14.09 -1.24
N GLY A 99 0.41 14.57 -1.30
CA GLY A 99 1.42 14.14 -0.35
C GLY A 99 2.81 14.63 -0.73
N PHE A 100 3.83 13.82 -0.50
CA PHE A 100 5.22 14.17 -0.78
C PHE A 100 6.01 12.96 -1.28
N ARG A 101 7.05 13.21 -2.05
CA ARG A 101 7.95 12.13 -2.49
C ARG A 101 8.56 11.44 -1.29
N CYS A 102 8.66 10.11 -1.36
CA CYS A 102 9.22 9.34 -0.24
C CYS A 102 10.64 9.80 0.11
N GLY A 103 11.45 10.13 -0.88
CA GLY A 103 12.79 10.65 -0.67
C GLY A 103 12.83 11.96 0.13
N GLU A 104 11.86 12.86 -0.05
CA GLU A 104 11.82 14.12 0.68
C GLU A 104 11.58 13.90 2.19
N LEU A 105 10.70 12.98 2.55
CA LEU A 105 10.47 12.62 3.95
C LEU A 105 11.71 11.93 4.54
N LEU A 106 12.28 10.96 3.82
CA LEU A 106 13.43 10.20 4.31
C LEU A 106 14.68 11.07 4.49
N LYS A 107 14.88 12.12 3.67
CA LYS A 107 16.00 13.07 3.83
C LYS A 107 16.06 13.67 5.23
N LEU A 108 14.92 13.84 5.90
CA LEU A 108 14.88 14.38 7.27
C LEU A 108 15.64 13.51 8.27
N ALA A 109 15.70 12.20 8.02
CA ALA A 109 16.40 11.24 8.87
C ALA A 109 17.82 10.89 8.37
N ARG A 110 18.22 11.38 7.20
CA ARG A 110 19.53 11.15 6.59
C ARG A 110 19.87 9.65 6.51
N PRO A 111 19.23 8.87 5.61
CA PRO A 111 19.51 7.45 5.43
C PRO A 111 21.00 7.18 5.20
N LYS A 112 21.53 6.15 5.83
CA LYS A 112 22.89 5.70 5.60
C LYS A 112 22.97 4.94 4.26
N PHE A 113 24.12 4.93 3.64
CA PHE A 113 24.35 4.25 2.34
C PHE A 113 24.02 2.76 2.37
N GLU A 114 24.21 2.11 3.52
CA GLU A 114 23.96 0.68 3.72
C GLU A 114 22.47 0.34 3.81
N ALA A 115 21.59 1.32 3.97
CA ALA A 115 20.14 1.08 4.01
C ALA A 115 19.65 0.62 2.64
N LYS A 116 19.15 -0.62 2.56
CA LYS A 116 18.63 -1.26 1.35
C LYS A 116 17.13 -1.53 1.43
N TRP A 117 16.61 -1.67 2.64
CA TRP A 117 15.24 -2.06 2.92
C TRP A 117 14.62 -1.14 3.95
N VAL A 118 13.31 -0.99 3.87
CA VAL A 118 12.52 -0.24 4.86
C VAL A 118 11.39 -1.13 5.33
N ARG A 119 11.42 -1.49 6.61
CA ARG A 119 10.27 -2.06 7.29
C ARG A 119 9.30 -0.92 7.61
N ILE A 120 8.05 -1.10 7.24
CA ILE A 120 6.95 -0.17 7.48
C ILE A 120 5.99 -0.84 8.45
N ASP A 121 5.80 -0.28 9.64
CA ASP A 121 4.82 -0.75 10.60
C ASP A 121 3.64 0.24 10.67
N CYS A 122 2.43 -0.30 10.85
CA CYS A 122 1.17 0.42 10.77
C CYS A 122 0.35 0.27 12.06
N ALA A 123 -0.52 1.24 12.34
CA ALA A 123 -1.33 1.26 13.56
C ALA A 123 -2.30 0.07 13.68
N ASP A 124 -2.76 -0.50 12.56
CA ASP A 124 -3.59 -1.71 12.50
C ASP A 124 -2.79 -3.01 12.59
N ARG A 125 -1.52 -2.95 12.96
CA ARG A 125 -0.57 -4.08 12.98
C ARG A 125 -0.25 -4.67 11.61
N TYR A 126 -0.65 -4.01 10.53
CA TYR A 126 -0.10 -4.32 9.21
C TYR A 126 1.38 -3.97 9.20
N PHE A 127 2.18 -4.76 8.49
CA PHE A 127 3.57 -4.41 8.21
C PHE A 127 4.01 -4.93 6.84
N ASP A 128 4.91 -4.22 6.23
CA ASP A 128 5.54 -4.63 4.97
C ASP A 128 7.02 -4.27 4.96
N CYS A 129 7.74 -4.80 4.00
CA CYS A 129 9.15 -4.52 3.80
C CYS A 129 9.38 -4.19 2.32
N VAL A 130 9.75 -2.96 2.06
CA VAL A 130 9.97 -2.44 0.71
C VAL A 130 11.44 -2.13 0.48
N SER A 131 11.92 -2.26 -0.75
CA SER A 131 13.27 -1.84 -1.08
C SER A 131 13.39 -0.32 -1.08
N MET A 132 14.57 0.20 -0.77
CA MET A 132 14.86 1.63 -0.93
C MET A 132 14.68 2.09 -2.38
N GLU A 133 15.03 1.23 -3.35
CA GLU A 133 14.83 1.49 -4.77
C GLU A 133 13.36 1.74 -5.11
N ASP A 134 12.47 0.84 -4.69
CA ASP A 134 11.02 0.98 -4.92
C ASP A 134 10.44 2.20 -4.20
N LEU A 135 10.91 2.44 -2.98
CA LEU A 135 10.45 3.58 -2.20
C LEU A 135 10.89 4.92 -2.81
N LEU A 136 12.09 4.97 -3.38
CA LEU A 136 12.63 6.15 -4.06
C LEU A 136 12.21 6.26 -5.53
N HIS A 137 11.43 5.31 -6.05
CA HIS A 137 10.89 5.39 -7.40
C HIS A 137 10.14 6.71 -7.61
N PRO A 138 10.31 7.39 -8.78
CA PRO A 138 9.71 8.72 -9.02
C PRO A 138 8.19 8.80 -8.86
N ARG A 139 7.49 7.68 -8.92
CA ARG A 139 6.04 7.61 -8.74
C ARG A 139 5.62 7.18 -7.34
N SER A 140 6.56 6.80 -6.45
CA SER A 140 6.26 6.50 -5.05
C SER A 140 6.08 7.78 -4.25
N LEU A 141 5.05 7.83 -3.43
CA LEU A 141 4.79 8.94 -2.53
C LEU A 141 4.18 8.49 -1.20
N PHE A 142 4.41 9.24 -0.17
CA PHE A 142 3.61 9.22 1.04
C PHE A 142 2.45 10.20 0.86
N ALA A 143 1.22 9.68 0.92
CA ALA A 143 0.01 10.47 0.77
C ALA A 143 -0.60 10.82 2.12
N VAL A 144 -1.19 12.02 2.18
CA VAL A 144 -1.95 12.57 3.32
C VAL A 144 -3.34 13.02 2.88
N GLY A 145 -3.60 13.06 1.57
CA GLY A 145 -4.87 13.44 0.97
C GLY A 145 -5.15 12.67 -0.32
N MET A 146 -6.41 12.68 -0.72
CA MET A 146 -6.89 12.09 -1.96
C MET A 146 -8.09 12.86 -2.51
N ASN A 147 -8.07 13.14 -3.82
CA ASN A 147 -9.14 13.84 -4.55
C ASN A 147 -9.56 15.18 -3.92
N GLY A 148 -8.57 15.96 -3.42
CA GLY A 148 -8.78 17.28 -2.81
C GLY A 148 -9.22 17.27 -1.36
N GLU A 149 -9.24 16.09 -0.71
CA GLU A 149 -9.64 15.95 0.68
C GLU A 149 -8.58 15.22 1.52
N PRO A 150 -8.51 15.43 2.83
CA PRO A 150 -7.68 14.62 3.70
C PRO A 150 -8.05 13.13 3.59
N LEU A 151 -7.08 12.25 3.82
CA LEU A 151 -7.34 10.81 3.90
C LEU A 151 -8.36 10.51 4.98
N THR A 152 -9.25 9.54 4.70
CA THR A 152 -10.07 8.94 5.74
C THR A 152 -9.29 7.83 6.48
N PRO A 153 -9.73 7.40 7.67
CA PRO A 153 -9.13 6.27 8.37
C PRO A 153 -9.02 5.02 7.49
N GLU A 154 -10.06 4.70 6.74
CA GLU A 154 -10.14 3.53 5.84
C GLU A 154 -9.13 3.62 4.71
N HIS A 155 -8.80 4.83 4.28
CA HIS A 155 -7.79 5.09 3.25
C HIS A 155 -6.39 5.34 3.82
N GLY A 156 -6.23 5.26 5.14
CA GLY A 156 -4.92 5.24 5.79
C GLY A 156 -4.46 6.55 6.41
N ALA A 157 -5.42 7.41 6.84
CA ALA A 157 -5.08 8.61 7.60
C ALA A 157 -4.24 8.28 8.85
N PRO A 158 -3.31 9.16 9.24
CA PRO A 158 -2.96 10.41 8.58
C PRO A 158 -1.90 10.25 7.47
N LEU A 159 -1.28 9.05 7.33
CA LEU A 159 -0.20 8.80 6.38
C LEU A 159 -0.30 7.40 5.76
N ARG A 160 -0.23 7.34 4.44
CA ARG A 160 -0.13 6.09 3.70
C ARG A 160 0.97 6.12 2.65
N LEU A 161 1.47 4.94 2.27
CA LEU A 161 2.30 4.78 1.09
C LEU A 161 1.45 4.53 -0.15
N VAL A 162 1.87 5.08 -1.27
CA VAL A 162 1.32 4.79 -2.60
C VAL A 162 2.47 4.46 -3.54
N MET A 163 2.48 3.23 -4.04
CA MET A 163 3.44 2.73 -5.03
C MET A 163 2.67 2.21 -6.25
N PRO A 164 2.40 3.04 -7.26
CA PRO A 164 1.55 2.67 -8.41
C PRO A 164 2.13 1.53 -9.26
N HIS A 165 3.44 1.34 -9.24
CA HIS A 165 4.15 0.27 -9.96
C HIS A 165 4.13 -1.07 -9.21
N LYS A 166 3.51 -1.12 -8.01
CA LYS A 166 3.38 -2.33 -7.20
C LYS A 166 1.91 -2.62 -6.89
N TYR A 167 1.61 -3.90 -6.64
CA TYR A 167 0.29 -4.27 -6.13
C TYR A 167 -0.04 -3.54 -4.81
N GLY A 168 -1.33 -3.25 -4.62
CA GLY A 168 -1.83 -2.43 -3.53
C GLY A 168 -1.44 -2.88 -2.12
N TYR A 169 -1.15 -4.16 -1.91
CA TYR A 169 -0.65 -4.64 -0.62
C TYR A 169 0.73 -4.08 -0.24
N ARG A 170 1.49 -3.56 -1.22
CA ARG A 170 2.74 -2.82 -0.96
C ARG A 170 2.50 -1.37 -0.55
N SER A 171 1.30 -0.87 -0.70
CA SER A 171 0.92 0.51 -0.39
C SER A 171 0.34 0.60 1.02
N SER A 172 1.20 0.43 2.03
CA SER A 172 0.84 0.40 3.46
C SER A 172 0.04 1.61 3.91
N LYS A 173 -0.93 1.41 4.79
CA LYS A 173 -1.82 2.43 5.37
C LYS A 173 -1.56 2.64 6.85
N LEU A 174 -2.01 3.78 7.42
CA LEU A 174 -1.92 4.04 8.87
C LEU A 174 -0.48 3.93 9.39
N ILE A 175 0.49 4.42 8.63
CA ILE A 175 1.92 4.24 8.91
C ILE A 175 2.30 4.96 10.21
N THR A 176 3.04 4.25 11.07
CA THR A 176 3.56 4.78 12.34
C THR A 176 5.07 4.68 12.45
N THR A 177 5.70 3.72 11.75
CA THR A 177 7.15 3.53 11.86
C THR A 177 7.76 3.14 10.51
N LEU A 178 8.92 3.75 10.23
CA LEU A 178 9.80 3.40 9.14
C LEU A 178 11.15 2.99 9.74
N THR A 179 11.51 1.71 9.64
CA THR A 179 12.80 1.20 10.13
C THR A 179 13.68 0.82 8.93
N LEU A 180 14.72 1.59 8.71
CA LEU A 180 15.69 1.36 7.63
C LEU A 180 16.68 0.29 8.04
N GLY A 181 16.94 -0.66 7.14
CA GLY A 181 17.84 -1.79 7.37
C GLY A 181 18.61 -2.19 6.12
N ASN A 182 19.58 -3.09 6.27
CA ASN A 182 20.36 -3.65 5.16
C ASN A 182 19.89 -5.05 4.74
N THR A 183 18.95 -5.63 5.48
CA THR A 183 18.45 -6.98 5.26
C THR A 183 16.96 -6.93 4.93
N TYR A 184 16.52 -7.77 3.99
CA TYR A 184 15.11 -7.95 3.69
C TYR A 184 14.36 -8.48 4.92
N CYS A 185 13.17 -7.93 5.14
CA CYS A 185 12.21 -8.43 6.10
C CYS A 185 10.92 -8.82 5.37
N GLN A 186 10.36 -9.97 5.71
CA GLN A 186 9.14 -10.45 5.08
C GLN A 186 7.93 -9.63 5.56
N GLY A 187 7.03 -9.25 4.63
CA GLY A 187 5.78 -8.56 4.97
C GLY A 187 4.68 -9.53 5.38
N ILE A 188 3.64 -9.00 6.04
CA ILE A 188 2.54 -9.81 6.59
C ILE A 188 1.75 -10.58 5.53
N VAL A 189 1.63 -10.04 4.31
CA VAL A 189 0.93 -10.71 3.20
C VAL A 189 1.67 -11.96 2.75
N ALA A 190 3.01 -11.93 2.76
CA ALA A 190 3.83 -13.08 2.44
C ALA A 190 3.65 -14.23 3.44
N ASP A 191 3.47 -13.90 4.72
CA ASP A 191 3.21 -14.88 5.76
C ASP A 191 1.80 -15.48 5.65
N ALA A 192 0.82 -14.63 5.35
CA ALA A 192 -0.58 -15.05 5.32
C ALA A 192 -0.94 -15.83 4.04
N TRP A 193 -0.39 -15.40 2.91
CA TRP A 193 -0.71 -15.96 1.58
C TRP A 193 0.52 -16.12 0.69
N PRO A 194 1.42 -17.05 1.00
CA PRO A 194 2.67 -17.20 0.26
C PRO A 194 2.48 -17.55 -1.22
N SER A 195 1.37 -18.20 -1.58
CA SER A 195 1.06 -18.56 -2.97
C SER A 195 0.59 -17.38 -3.84
N TYR A 196 0.14 -16.29 -3.22
CA TYR A 196 -0.25 -15.05 -3.93
C TYR A 196 0.80 -13.96 -3.85
N TYR A 197 1.78 -14.16 -3.01
CA TYR A 197 2.79 -13.16 -2.76
C TYR A 197 3.83 -13.15 -3.86
N SER A 198 3.95 -12.02 -4.53
CA SER A 198 5.13 -11.71 -5.31
C SER A 198 6.17 -11.06 -4.41
N PRO A 199 7.38 -11.59 -4.28
CA PRO A 199 8.42 -10.97 -3.47
C PRO A 199 8.71 -9.53 -3.86
N THR A 200 8.57 -9.20 -5.14
CA THR A 200 8.74 -7.84 -5.64
C THR A 200 7.48 -7.01 -5.58
N GLY A 201 6.29 -7.63 -5.58
CA GLY A 201 5.00 -6.96 -5.72
C GLY A 201 4.83 -6.24 -7.05
N GLN A 202 5.70 -6.52 -8.03
CA GLN A 202 5.69 -5.85 -9.33
C GLN A 202 4.42 -6.18 -10.09
N ILE A 203 3.79 -5.16 -10.64
CA ILE A 203 2.67 -5.32 -11.55
C ILE A 203 3.20 -5.57 -12.96
N GLU A 204 2.69 -6.62 -13.59
CA GLU A 204 2.89 -6.87 -15.00
C GLU A 204 1.67 -6.40 -15.78
N ALA A 205 1.89 -5.56 -16.78
CA ALA A 205 0.80 -5.03 -17.59
C ALA A 205 0.01 -6.17 -18.26
N GLY A 206 -1.31 -6.14 -18.12
CA GLY A 206 -2.20 -7.15 -18.68
C GLY A 206 -2.25 -8.48 -17.95
N LEU A 207 -1.55 -8.62 -16.82
CA LEU A 207 -1.61 -9.82 -15.97
C LEU A 207 -2.23 -9.52 -14.62
N ASP A 208 -2.86 -10.53 -14.03
CA ASP A 208 -3.48 -10.46 -12.72
C ASP A 208 -3.35 -11.79 -11.97
N HIS A 209 -3.21 -11.70 -10.66
CA HIS A 209 -3.19 -12.84 -9.74
C HIS A 209 -4.31 -12.68 -8.71
N PRO A 210 -5.53 -13.05 -9.02
CA PRO A 210 -6.63 -12.96 -8.06
C PRO A 210 -6.52 -14.02 -6.97
N PHE A 211 -7.07 -13.73 -5.80
CA PHE A 211 -7.13 -14.67 -4.69
C PHE A 211 -7.80 -16.01 -5.04
N ASP A 212 -8.79 -15.96 -5.93
CA ASP A 212 -9.56 -17.15 -6.31
C ASP A 212 -8.79 -18.12 -7.24
N PHE A 213 -7.61 -17.72 -7.70
CA PHE A 213 -6.81 -18.49 -8.66
C PHE A 213 -5.33 -18.49 -8.23
N PRO A 214 -5.01 -19.15 -7.11
CA PRO A 214 -3.64 -19.20 -6.62
C PRO A 214 -2.72 -19.87 -7.64
N GLY A 215 -1.58 -19.22 -7.88
CA GLY A 215 -0.57 -19.71 -8.81
C GLY A 215 -0.87 -19.49 -10.30
N GLU A 216 -2.03 -18.93 -10.65
CA GLU A 216 -2.40 -18.64 -12.03
C GLU A 216 -2.40 -17.14 -12.29
N ALA A 217 -1.58 -16.71 -13.25
CA ALA A 217 -1.68 -15.36 -13.82
C ALA A 217 -2.78 -15.31 -14.86
N ARG A 218 -3.63 -14.31 -14.79
CA ARG A 218 -4.69 -14.10 -15.79
C ARG A 218 -4.38 -12.91 -16.65
N LYS A 219 -4.59 -13.07 -17.96
CA LYS A 219 -4.51 -11.97 -18.90
C LYS A 219 -5.77 -11.11 -18.79
N ILE A 220 -5.58 -9.80 -18.52
CA ILE A 220 -6.67 -8.84 -18.46
C ILE A 220 -6.78 -8.15 -19.81
N THR A 221 -7.91 -8.36 -20.50
CA THR A 221 -8.16 -7.71 -21.79
C THR A 221 -8.42 -6.21 -21.55
N GLY A 222 -7.69 -5.36 -22.26
CA GLY A 222 -7.82 -3.92 -22.15
C GLY A 222 -6.77 -3.24 -21.25
N GLY A 223 -5.80 -4.02 -20.73
CA GLY A 223 -4.62 -3.50 -20.07
C GLY A 223 -4.95 -2.50 -18.96
N GLU A 224 -5.50 -2.96 -17.85
CA GLU A 224 -5.89 -2.04 -16.77
C GLU A 224 -4.78 -1.15 -16.26
N ILE A 225 -3.52 -1.55 -16.43
CA ILE A 225 -2.37 -0.74 -16.06
C ILE A 225 -1.37 -0.72 -17.20
N THR A 226 -1.56 0.23 -18.06
CA THR A 226 -0.58 0.64 -19.06
C THR A 226 0.20 1.86 -18.59
N GLU A 227 -0.30 2.58 -17.57
CA GLU A 227 0.30 3.79 -17.02
C GLU A 227 0.18 3.77 -15.49
N TYR A 228 1.24 4.14 -14.82
CA TYR A 228 1.31 4.27 -13.34
C TYR A 228 0.98 5.68 -12.88
#